data_db875238a263070d56a3706b849f1824
#
_entry.id   db875238a263070d56a3706b849f1824
#
_cell.length_a   1.000
_cell.length_b   1.000
_cell.length_c   1.000
_cell.angle_alpha   90.00
_cell.angle_beta   90.00
_cell.angle_gamma   90.00
#
_symmetry.space_group_name_H-M   'P 1'
#
loop_
_entity.id
_entity.type
_entity.pdbx_description
1 polymer ?
#
loop_
_entity_poly.entity_id
_entity_poly.type
_entity_poly.pdbx_seq_one_letter_code
_entity_poly.pdbx_strand_id
1 'polypeptide(L)'
;MRVFVTGGTGLLGSHLAEELRSYGQDVVALNRCGSDAAFLRSQGCTLVQGDVRDDIESLAELMAGCTHLVHSAAIVYGGKSWPKVRAVNVDGTRNVLMAAVRAGINFAVHVSSVVVYGIVDGNVTEDTPLDGRIHDGDLYARSKRQAEVVAREIEDKHGLPVSVVRPCGVYGERDRLTALTVAKFLRLPIVPLLGSGRNTIPVVYSGNVARALRLVLESARGGTTYDVGFDLPLSQRAMLEDLASGLGKRPRFLATPASLIRRGAWVLDRVGAFIPGVEHLSISRVAEFALAENPYVSKRLREELGWDPPYRHKDALIRTGQWLTKHT
;
A
#
# COMPACT_ATOMS: atom_id res chain seq x y z
N MET A 1 -1.63 -20.59 11.67
CA MET A 1 -0.58 -19.60 12.07
C MET A 1 -1.20 -18.61 13.05
N ARG A 2 -0.40 -18.04 13.93
CA ARG A 2 -0.76 -16.85 14.71
C ARG A 2 0.12 -15.71 14.21
N VAL A 3 -0.50 -14.72 13.56
CA VAL A 3 0.18 -13.70 12.78
C VAL A 3 0.12 -12.36 13.51
N PHE A 4 1.29 -11.78 13.82
CA PHE A 4 1.37 -10.40 14.30
C PHE A 4 1.33 -9.44 13.12
N VAL A 5 0.44 -8.45 13.17
CA VAL A 5 0.25 -7.49 12.07
C VAL A 5 0.44 -6.07 12.58
N THR A 6 1.39 -5.35 12.00
CA THR A 6 1.48 -3.90 12.19
C THR A 6 0.77 -3.17 11.06
N GLY A 7 0.20 -1.99 11.33
CA GLY A 7 -0.57 -1.27 10.32
C GLY A 7 -1.95 -1.86 10.03
N GLY A 8 -2.47 -2.73 10.91
CA GLY A 8 -3.75 -3.42 10.77
C GLY A 8 -4.95 -2.51 10.58
N THR A 9 -4.93 -1.30 11.14
CA THR A 9 -6.01 -0.30 10.99
C THR A 9 -5.98 0.47 9.66
N GLY A 10 -4.94 0.27 8.85
CA GLY A 10 -4.80 0.86 7.52
C GLY A 10 -5.58 0.10 6.44
N LEU A 11 -5.59 0.65 5.22
CA LEU A 11 -6.23 0.04 4.05
C LEU A 11 -5.80 -1.42 3.87
N LEU A 12 -4.53 -1.66 3.61
CA LEU A 12 -4.02 -3.01 3.33
C LEU A 12 -4.10 -3.92 4.55
N GLY A 13 -3.70 -3.43 5.74
CA GLY A 13 -3.70 -4.24 6.95
C GLY A 13 -5.08 -4.73 7.36
N SER A 14 -6.13 -3.94 7.13
CA SER A 14 -7.51 -4.36 7.42
C SER A 14 -8.02 -5.44 6.45
N HIS A 15 -7.65 -5.39 5.18
CA HIS A 15 -7.96 -6.46 4.21
C HIS A 15 -7.13 -7.73 4.50
N LEU A 16 -5.87 -7.57 4.93
CA LEU A 16 -5.06 -8.71 5.34
C LEU A 16 -5.65 -9.40 6.57
N ALA A 17 -6.09 -8.64 7.56
CA ALA A 17 -6.74 -9.21 8.74
C ALA A 17 -8.01 -10.01 8.36
N GLU A 18 -8.85 -9.45 7.48
CA GLU A 18 -10.03 -10.10 6.93
C GLU A 18 -9.67 -11.40 6.20
N GLU A 19 -8.67 -11.37 5.30
CA GLU A 19 -8.19 -12.54 4.56
C GLU A 19 -7.66 -13.63 5.51
N LEU A 20 -6.77 -13.28 6.45
CA LEU A 20 -6.20 -14.24 7.39
C LEU A 20 -7.28 -14.88 8.29
N ARG A 21 -8.22 -14.08 8.79
CA ARG A 21 -9.32 -14.58 9.63
C ARG A 21 -10.26 -15.50 8.85
N SER A 22 -10.54 -15.20 7.58
CA SER A 22 -11.38 -16.05 6.71
C SER A 22 -10.77 -17.44 6.44
N TYR A 23 -9.44 -17.55 6.57
CA TYR A 23 -8.70 -18.83 6.48
C TYR A 23 -8.36 -19.43 7.86
N GLY A 24 -9.06 -19.01 8.93
CA GLY A 24 -8.91 -19.57 10.27
C GLY A 24 -7.58 -19.24 10.95
N GLN A 25 -6.84 -18.25 10.47
CA GLN A 25 -5.58 -17.82 11.11
C GLN A 25 -5.86 -16.87 12.27
N ASP A 26 -5.09 -16.96 13.34
CA ASP A 26 -5.17 -16.00 14.44
C ASP A 26 -4.40 -14.74 14.10
N VAL A 27 -5.01 -13.57 14.33
CA VAL A 27 -4.41 -12.26 14.05
C VAL A 27 -4.28 -11.46 15.35
N VAL A 28 -3.05 -11.06 15.66
CA VAL A 28 -2.71 -10.10 16.71
C VAL A 28 -2.31 -8.80 16.03
N ALA A 29 -3.09 -7.75 16.19
CA ALA A 29 -2.88 -6.47 15.50
C ALA A 29 -2.34 -5.41 16.47
N LEU A 30 -1.16 -4.86 16.13
CA LEU A 30 -0.59 -3.70 16.82
C LEU A 30 -1.44 -2.46 16.52
N ASN A 31 -1.99 -1.86 17.56
CA ASN A 31 -2.90 -0.72 17.47
C ASN A 31 -2.36 0.47 18.27
N ARG A 32 -2.20 1.62 17.62
CA ARG A 32 -1.79 2.84 18.30
C ARG A 32 -2.96 3.43 19.09
N CYS A 33 -2.64 4.11 20.19
CA CYS A 33 -3.63 4.88 20.94
C CYS A 33 -4.40 5.84 20.01
N GLY A 34 -5.71 5.87 20.12
CA GLY A 34 -6.59 6.72 19.31
C GLY A 34 -6.85 6.22 17.89
N SER A 35 -6.30 5.08 17.45
CA SER A 35 -6.64 4.50 16.14
C SER A 35 -8.00 3.80 16.19
N ASP A 36 -8.80 3.98 15.13
CA ASP A 36 -10.06 3.26 14.97
C ASP A 36 -9.79 1.80 14.59
N ALA A 37 -10.01 0.90 15.54
CA ALA A 37 -9.83 -0.54 15.37
C ALA A 37 -11.16 -1.32 15.39
N ALA A 38 -12.30 -0.64 15.21
CA ALA A 38 -13.62 -1.28 15.26
C ALA A 38 -13.73 -2.43 14.24
N PHE A 39 -13.24 -2.22 13.02
CA PHE A 39 -13.24 -3.26 12.00
C PHE A 39 -12.41 -4.49 12.42
N LEU A 40 -11.21 -4.31 12.96
CA LEU A 40 -10.37 -5.43 13.42
C LEU A 40 -11.05 -6.22 14.54
N ARG A 41 -11.73 -5.54 15.47
CA ARG A 41 -12.53 -6.20 16.51
C ARG A 41 -13.66 -7.04 15.91
N SER A 42 -14.37 -6.50 14.91
CA SER A 42 -15.46 -7.23 14.24
C SER A 42 -14.97 -8.46 13.48
N GLN A 43 -13.69 -8.49 13.09
CA GLN A 43 -13.03 -9.65 12.48
C GLN A 43 -12.51 -10.66 13.53
N GLY A 44 -12.69 -10.40 14.83
CA GLY A 44 -12.18 -11.27 15.89
C GLY A 44 -10.65 -11.24 16.04
N CYS A 45 -10.00 -10.12 15.65
CA CYS A 45 -8.56 -9.95 15.87
C CYS A 45 -8.27 -9.61 17.35
N THR A 46 -7.19 -10.15 17.89
CA THR A 46 -6.64 -9.69 19.16
C THR A 46 -5.95 -8.36 18.96
N LEU A 47 -6.28 -7.35 19.77
CA LEU A 47 -5.66 -6.03 19.68
C LEU A 47 -4.66 -5.86 20.80
N VAL A 48 -3.43 -5.44 20.47
CA VAL A 48 -2.41 -5.04 21.43
C VAL A 48 -2.02 -3.59 21.20
N GLN A 49 -1.86 -2.82 22.27
CA GLN A 49 -1.55 -1.40 22.18
C GLN A 49 -0.05 -1.18 22.14
N GLY A 50 0.42 -0.41 21.16
CA GLY A 50 1.82 -0.02 21.00
C GLY A 50 2.06 0.75 19.71
N ASP A 51 3.30 1.21 19.52
CA ASP A 51 3.76 1.93 18.33
C ASP A 51 5.02 1.22 17.78
N VAL A 52 5.24 1.23 16.49
CA VAL A 52 6.46 0.66 15.86
C VAL A 52 7.75 1.37 16.32
N ARG A 53 7.63 2.53 16.96
CA ARG A 53 8.73 3.31 17.53
C ARG A 53 9.06 2.93 18.98
N ASP A 54 8.25 2.08 19.61
CA ASP A 54 8.52 1.58 20.94
C ASP A 54 9.82 0.75 20.94
N ASP A 55 10.38 0.52 22.09
CA ASP A 55 11.58 -0.28 22.24
C ASP A 55 11.36 -1.76 21.86
N ILE A 56 12.45 -2.45 21.56
CA ILE A 56 12.44 -3.81 21.02
C ILE A 56 11.84 -4.80 22.04
N GLU A 57 12.14 -4.63 23.31
CA GLU A 57 11.64 -5.49 24.40
C GLU A 57 10.12 -5.40 24.51
N SER A 58 9.59 -4.20 24.61
CA SER A 58 8.14 -3.94 24.68
C SER A 58 7.41 -4.52 23.45
N LEU A 59 7.96 -4.33 22.25
CA LEU A 59 7.37 -4.89 21.03
C LEU A 59 7.45 -6.43 21.01
N ALA A 60 8.54 -7.03 21.51
CA ALA A 60 8.69 -8.48 21.57
C ALA A 60 7.68 -9.12 22.53
N GLU A 61 7.43 -8.51 23.69
CA GLU A 61 6.38 -8.95 24.61
C GLU A 61 5.00 -8.98 23.97
N LEU A 62 4.66 -7.95 23.16
CA LEU A 62 3.40 -7.89 22.41
C LEU A 62 3.29 -8.98 21.34
N MET A 63 4.42 -9.51 20.85
CA MET A 63 4.46 -10.61 19.86
C MET A 63 4.40 -12.00 20.49
N ALA A 64 4.32 -12.10 21.81
CA ALA A 64 4.36 -13.38 22.53
C ALA A 64 3.34 -14.39 21.97
N GLY A 65 3.83 -15.61 21.67
CA GLY A 65 3.05 -16.70 21.09
C GLY A 65 2.64 -16.52 19.63
N CYS A 66 3.05 -15.43 18.96
CA CYS A 66 2.93 -15.32 17.50
C CYS A 66 4.03 -16.14 16.82
N THR A 67 3.73 -16.66 15.63
CA THR A 67 4.65 -17.46 14.82
C THR A 67 5.12 -16.73 13.57
N HIS A 68 4.34 -15.76 13.10
CA HIS A 68 4.59 -15.01 11.86
C HIS A 68 4.36 -13.52 12.09
N LEU A 69 5.03 -12.69 11.29
CA LEU A 69 4.89 -11.24 11.29
C LEU A 69 4.53 -10.73 9.89
N VAL A 70 3.58 -9.80 9.81
CA VAL A 70 3.43 -8.91 8.65
C VAL A 70 3.62 -7.46 9.10
N HIS A 71 4.68 -6.85 8.62
CA HIS A 71 4.99 -5.45 8.90
C HIS A 71 4.51 -4.56 7.75
N SER A 72 3.32 -3.94 7.90
CA SER A 72 2.74 -3.03 6.91
C SER A 72 2.57 -1.60 7.41
N ALA A 73 2.93 -1.30 8.65
CA ALA A 73 2.86 0.05 9.19
C ALA A 73 3.84 0.99 8.49
N ALA A 74 3.33 2.10 7.97
CA ALA A 74 4.15 3.14 7.35
C ALA A 74 3.40 4.48 7.30
N ILE A 75 4.16 5.58 7.25
CA ILE A 75 3.68 6.87 6.75
C ILE A 75 3.82 6.82 5.23
N VAL A 76 2.67 6.81 4.50
CA VAL A 76 2.64 6.64 3.04
C VAL A 76 2.82 8.00 2.34
N TYR A 77 1.85 8.89 2.44
CA TYR A 77 1.90 10.24 1.85
C TYR A 77 1.67 11.31 2.92
N GLY A 78 2.16 12.53 2.68
CA GLY A 78 1.98 13.64 3.62
C GLY A 78 3.06 13.76 4.69
N GLY A 79 4.06 12.90 4.71
CA GLY A 79 5.24 13.08 5.55
C GLY A 79 6.09 14.25 5.04
N LYS A 80 5.93 15.46 5.60
CA LYS A 80 6.71 16.66 5.22
C LYS A 80 8.11 16.70 5.84
N SER A 81 8.43 15.79 6.74
CA SER A 81 9.66 15.78 7.52
C SER A 81 10.35 14.43 7.44
N TRP A 82 11.56 14.43 6.87
CA TRP A 82 12.37 13.21 6.81
C TRP A 82 12.58 12.54 8.18
N PRO A 83 12.92 13.24 9.27
CA PRO A 83 13.06 12.62 10.57
C PRO A 83 11.80 11.86 11.01
N LYS A 84 10.60 12.40 10.78
CA LYS A 84 9.34 11.73 11.14
C LYS A 84 9.08 10.50 10.28
N VAL A 85 9.31 10.59 8.96
CA VAL A 85 9.14 9.45 8.03
C VAL A 85 10.15 8.36 8.35
N ARG A 86 11.41 8.72 8.57
CA ARG A 86 12.47 7.79 8.92
C ARG A 86 12.17 7.05 10.23
N ALA A 87 11.79 7.78 11.28
CA ALA A 87 11.49 7.20 12.59
C ALA A 87 10.42 6.11 12.55
N VAL A 88 9.42 6.25 11.64
CA VAL A 88 8.35 5.24 11.50
C VAL A 88 8.73 4.16 10.47
N ASN A 89 9.16 4.58 9.27
CA ASN A 89 9.29 3.66 8.14
C ASN A 89 10.62 2.90 8.12
N VAL A 90 11.68 3.45 8.71
CA VAL A 90 13.02 2.84 8.70
C VAL A 90 13.37 2.33 10.09
N ASP A 91 13.43 3.23 11.06
CA ASP A 91 13.81 2.88 12.43
C ASP A 91 12.72 1.98 13.08
N GLY A 92 11.42 2.28 12.83
CA GLY A 92 10.30 1.42 13.23
C GLY A 92 10.32 0.04 12.58
N THR A 93 10.72 -0.06 11.30
CA THR A 93 10.93 -1.38 10.66
C THR A 93 12.04 -2.17 11.38
N ARG A 94 13.14 -1.51 11.72
CA ARG A 94 14.23 -2.13 12.51
C ARG A 94 13.73 -2.63 13.86
N ASN A 95 13.03 -1.79 14.61
CA ASN A 95 12.51 -2.18 15.94
C ASN A 95 11.58 -3.38 15.84
N VAL A 96 10.62 -3.36 14.92
CA VAL A 96 9.64 -4.44 14.74
C VAL A 96 10.29 -5.75 14.31
N LEU A 97 11.24 -5.73 13.38
CA LEU A 97 11.93 -6.94 12.94
C LEU A 97 12.91 -7.48 14.01
N MET A 98 13.58 -6.62 14.74
CA MET A 98 14.42 -7.04 15.88
C MET A 98 13.57 -7.59 17.02
N ALA A 99 12.40 -7.01 17.28
CA ALA A 99 11.45 -7.57 18.23
C ALA A 99 10.94 -8.95 17.80
N ALA A 100 10.74 -9.15 16.49
CA ALA A 100 10.39 -10.47 15.94
C ALA A 100 11.49 -11.52 16.14
N VAL A 101 12.75 -11.13 15.95
CA VAL A 101 13.91 -12.00 16.29
C VAL A 101 13.86 -12.40 17.78
N ARG A 102 13.68 -11.42 18.66
CA ARG A 102 13.66 -11.64 20.10
C ARG A 102 12.47 -12.48 20.59
N ALA A 103 11.32 -12.30 19.94
CA ALA A 103 10.09 -13.06 20.22
C ALA A 103 10.09 -14.48 19.62
N GLY A 104 11.10 -14.85 18.84
CA GLY A 104 11.19 -16.16 18.18
C GLY A 104 10.18 -16.34 17.04
N ILE A 105 9.87 -15.26 16.31
CA ILE A 105 9.05 -15.34 15.08
C ILE A 105 9.78 -16.20 14.05
N ASN A 106 9.07 -17.15 13.44
CA ASN A 106 9.64 -18.09 12.48
C ASN A 106 9.82 -17.47 11.09
N PHE A 107 8.96 -16.51 10.71
CA PHE A 107 8.95 -15.91 9.39
C PHE A 107 8.30 -14.53 9.40
N ALA A 108 8.88 -13.58 8.66
CA ALA A 108 8.37 -12.23 8.55
C ALA A 108 8.11 -11.83 7.09
N VAL A 109 7.07 -11.02 6.88
CA VAL A 109 6.82 -10.33 5.61
C VAL A 109 6.91 -8.82 5.83
N HIS A 110 7.84 -8.18 5.14
CA HIS A 110 7.92 -6.71 5.09
C HIS A 110 7.15 -6.19 3.87
N VAL A 111 6.12 -5.40 4.12
CA VAL A 111 5.36 -4.74 3.04
C VAL A 111 6.10 -3.46 2.62
N SER A 112 6.70 -3.52 1.44
CA SER A 112 7.36 -2.41 0.75
C SER A 112 6.41 -1.74 -0.26
N SER A 113 6.90 -1.31 -1.40
CA SER A 113 6.14 -0.76 -2.52
C SER A 113 6.99 -0.71 -3.78
N VAL A 114 6.39 -0.80 -4.95
CA VAL A 114 7.08 -0.62 -6.24
C VAL A 114 7.76 0.75 -6.40
N VAL A 115 7.43 1.74 -5.59
CA VAL A 115 8.11 3.05 -5.60
C VAL A 115 9.62 2.96 -5.30
N VAL A 116 10.09 1.85 -4.74
CA VAL A 116 11.52 1.59 -4.48
C VAL A 116 12.34 1.49 -5.75
N TYR A 117 11.74 1.11 -6.87
CA TYR A 117 12.43 1.09 -8.17
C TYR A 117 12.82 2.50 -8.65
N GLY A 118 12.06 3.52 -8.24
CA GLY A 118 12.24 4.88 -8.75
C GLY A 118 11.73 5.01 -10.19
N ILE A 119 12.38 5.89 -10.95
CA ILE A 119 12.09 6.08 -12.38
C ILE A 119 12.91 5.07 -13.15
N VAL A 120 12.25 4.14 -13.83
CA VAL A 120 12.86 3.11 -14.68
C VAL A 120 12.14 3.07 -16.02
N ASP A 121 12.87 2.73 -17.07
CA ASP A 121 12.33 2.54 -18.43
C ASP A 121 12.03 1.05 -18.66
N GLY A 122 10.93 0.78 -19.37
CA GLY A 122 10.53 -0.59 -19.75
C GLY A 122 9.83 -1.38 -18.63
N ASN A 123 9.74 -2.68 -18.82
CA ASN A 123 9.09 -3.58 -17.86
C ASN A 123 9.93 -3.76 -16.59
N VAL A 124 9.27 -3.71 -15.45
CA VAL A 124 9.86 -3.87 -14.12
C VAL A 124 9.46 -5.22 -13.55
N THR A 125 10.45 -5.96 -13.08
CA THR A 125 10.29 -7.24 -12.38
C THR A 125 11.06 -7.19 -11.07
N GLU A 126 10.91 -8.23 -10.25
CA GLU A 126 11.63 -8.36 -8.97
C GLU A 126 13.16 -8.39 -9.12
N ASP A 127 13.67 -8.70 -10.33
CA ASP A 127 15.10 -8.73 -10.66
C ASP A 127 15.64 -7.36 -11.13
N THR A 128 14.74 -6.37 -11.31
CA THR A 128 15.14 -5.00 -11.71
C THR A 128 15.92 -4.34 -10.56
N PRO A 129 17.12 -3.78 -10.83
CA PRO A 129 17.93 -3.10 -9.81
C PRO A 129 17.18 -1.92 -9.16
N LEU A 130 17.49 -1.67 -7.88
CA LEU A 130 16.94 -0.53 -7.13
C LEU A 130 17.81 0.73 -7.28
N ASP A 131 18.32 0.99 -8.47
CA ASP A 131 19.19 2.12 -8.81
C ASP A 131 18.48 3.26 -9.51
N GLY A 132 17.23 3.06 -9.94
CA GLY A 132 16.39 4.08 -10.54
C GLY A 132 16.32 5.33 -9.67
N ARG A 133 16.33 6.50 -10.32
CA ARG A 133 16.32 7.80 -9.63
C ARG A 133 15.03 7.99 -8.82
N ILE A 134 15.17 8.30 -7.54
CA ILE A 134 14.07 8.77 -6.69
C ILE A 134 14.11 10.31 -6.65
N HIS A 135 12.96 10.97 -6.83
CA HIS A 135 12.90 12.43 -6.65
C HIS A 135 13.27 12.83 -5.22
N ASP A 136 14.05 13.91 -5.04
CA ASP A 136 14.56 14.36 -3.73
C ASP A 136 13.46 14.59 -2.69
N GLY A 137 12.28 15.04 -3.13
CA GLY A 137 11.10 15.22 -2.27
C GLY A 137 10.30 13.96 -2.01
N ASP A 138 10.65 12.79 -2.58
CA ASP A 138 9.94 11.55 -2.35
C ASP A 138 10.45 10.80 -1.11
N LEU A 139 10.06 11.33 0.04
CA LEU A 139 10.45 10.78 1.33
C LEU A 139 9.91 9.35 1.53
N TYR A 140 8.77 9.03 0.92
CA TYR A 140 8.19 7.69 1.02
C TYR A 140 9.02 6.65 0.26
N ALA A 141 9.29 6.88 -1.03
CA ALA A 141 10.12 5.98 -1.81
C ALA A 141 11.51 5.79 -1.20
N ARG A 142 12.15 6.90 -0.77
CA ARG A 142 13.44 6.86 -0.04
C ARG A 142 13.36 6.00 1.21
N SER A 143 12.29 6.16 2.02
CA SER A 143 12.15 5.41 3.27
C SER A 143 11.90 3.92 3.04
N LYS A 144 11.09 3.55 2.02
CA LYS A 144 10.83 2.16 1.68
C LYS A 144 12.10 1.46 1.16
N ARG A 145 12.90 2.14 0.33
CA ARG A 145 14.20 1.59 -0.11
C ARG A 145 15.13 1.33 1.08
N GLN A 146 15.22 2.26 2.04
CA GLN A 146 16.03 2.05 3.25
C GLN A 146 15.47 0.96 4.17
N ALA A 147 14.14 0.84 4.27
CA ALA A 147 13.51 -0.22 5.07
C ALA A 147 13.78 -1.62 4.51
N GLU A 148 13.84 -1.77 3.19
CA GLU A 148 14.24 -3.06 2.58
C GLU A 148 15.69 -3.42 2.91
N VAL A 149 16.60 -2.45 2.90
CA VAL A 149 17.99 -2.68 3.34
C VAL A 149 18.01 -3.17 4.78
N VAL A 150 17.25 -2.51 5.67
CA VAL A 150 17.12 -2.95 7.08
C VAL A 150 16.59 -4.38 7.18
N ALA A 151 15.57 -4.74 6.39
CA ALA A 151 15.01 -6.08 6.41
C ALA A 151 16.04 -7.16 6.01
N ARG A 152 16.82 -6.90 4.96
CA ARG A 152 17.90 -7.80 4.54
C ARG A 152 19.04 -7.89 5.55
N GLU A 153 19.45 -6.76 6.13
CA GLU A 153 20.47 -6.76 7.21
C GLU A 153 20.06 -7.63 8.40
N ILE A 154 18.77 -7.60 8.79
CA ILE A 154 18.27 -8.39 9.92
C ILE A 154 18.21 -9.87 9.56
N GLU A 155 17.74 -10.20 8.36
CA GLU A 155 17.77 -11.58 7.86
C GLU A 155 19.21 -12.15 7.90
N ASP A 156 20.16 -11.42 7.31
CA ASP A 156 21.55 -11.87 7.20
C ASP A 156 22.27 -11.99 8.56
N LYS A 157 22.02 -11.04 9.47
CA LYS A 157 22.75 -10.97 10.75
C LYS A 157 22.10 -11.77 11.87
N HIS A 158 20.77 -11.90 11.84
CA HIS A 158 20.00 -12.49 12.96
C HIS A 158 19.23 -13.75 12.54
N GLY A 159 19.27 -14.13 11.26
CA GLY A 159 18.67 -15.38 10.79
C GLY A 159 17.13 -15.40 10.77
N LEU A 160 16.47 -14.25 10.89
CA LEU A 160 15.02 -14.17 10.72
C LEU A 160 14.70 -14.20 9.21
N PRO A 161 14.03 -15.26 8.70
CA PRO A 161 13.67 -15.30 7.29
C PRO A 161 12.66 -14.19 6.96
N VAL A 162 12.97 -13.33 5.98
CA VAL A 162 12.13 -12.18 5.59
C VAL A 162 11.83 -12.21 4.10
N SER A 163 10.54 -12.23 3.73
CA SER A 163 10.12 -11.86 2.39
C SER A 163 9.74 -10.39 2.30
N VAL A 164 10.06 -9.75 1.18
CA VAL A 164 9.62 -8.40 0.85
C VAL A 164 8.49 -8.48 -0.17
N VAL A 165 7.39 -7.78 0.08
CA VAL A 165 6.27 -7.66 -0.87
C VAL A 165 6.14 -6.21 -1.30
N ARG A 166 6.15 -5.96 -2.61
CA ARG A 166 6.10 -4.64 -3.23
C ARG A 166 4.78 -4.47 -4.00
N PRO A 167 3.69 -4.04 -3.39
CA PRO A 167 2.48 -3.71 -4.12
C PRO A 167 2.64 -2.41 -4.93
N CYS A 168 1.95 -2.32 -6.07
CA CYS A 168 1.71 -1.06 -6.76
C CYS A 168 0.66 -0.21 -6.01
N GLY A 169 0.06 0.82 -6.63
CA GLY A 169 -0.94 1.66 -5.98
C GLY A 169 -2.12 0.85 -5.46
N VAL A 170 -2.31 0.77 -4.14
CA VAL A 170 -3.38 -0.02 -3.54
C VAL A 170 -4.65 0.80 -3.39
N TYR A 171 -5.80 0.25 -3.78
CA TYR A 171 -7.12 0.82 -3.56
C TYR A 171 -8.08 -0.21 -2.97
N GLY A 172 -9.19 0.24 -2.40
CA GLY A 172 -10.20 -0.67 -1.86
C GLY A 172 -11.10 0.01 -0.83
N GLU A 173 -11.99 -0.77 -0.24
CA GLU A 173 -12.80 -0.35 0.90
C GLU A 173 -11.87 0.03 2.07
N ARG A 174 -12.26 1.00 2.88
CA ARG A 174 -11.46 1.55 3.99
C ARG A 174 -10.27 2.42 3.55
N ASP A 175 -10.18 2.75 2.22
CA ASP A 175 -9.24 3.77 1.73
C ASP A 175 -9.74 5.18 2.11
N ARG A 176 -9.13 5.73 3.14
CA ARG A 176 -9.44 7.07 3.67
C ARG A 176 -8.62 8.19 3.02
N LEU A 177 -7.75 7.88 2.07
CA LEU A 177 -6.85 8.83 1.42
C LEU A 177 -7.17 9.01 -0.07
N THR A 178 -6.81 8.01 -0.88
CA THR A 178 -6.84 8.12 -2.34
C THR A 178 -8.27 7.98 -2.88
N ALA A 179 -8.99 6.93 -2.50
CA ALA A 179 -10.34 6.70 -3.00
C ALA A 179 -11.30 7.80 -2.55
N LEU A 180 -11.15 8.32 -1.33
CA LEU A 180 -11.95 9.46 -0.86
C LEU A 180 -11.71 10.73 -1.68
N THR A 181 -10.46 11.00 -2.04
CA THR A 181 -10.11 12.16 -2.89
C THR A 181 -10.70 12.01 -4.28
N VAL A 182 -10.53 10.84 -4.91
CA VAL A 182 -11.11 10.55 -6.23
C VAL A 182 -12.63 10.64 -6.20
N ALA A 183 -13.28 10.13 -5.15
CA ALA A 183 -14.74 10.22 -4.98
C ALA A 183 -15.25 11.66 -4.93
N LYS A 184 -14.49 12.59 -4.34
CA LYS A 184 -14.83 14.03 -4.36
C LYS A 184 -14.82 14.59 -5.78
N PHE A 185 -13.82 14.22 -6.61
CA PHE A 185 -13.78 14.62 -8.01
C PHE A 185 -14.94 14.05 -8.83
N LEU A 186 -15.35 12.81 -8.56
CA LEU A 186 -16.46 12.15 -9.25
C LEU A 186 -17.85 12.75 -8.90
N ARG A 187 -17.94 13.66 -7.92
CA ARG A 187 -19.15 14.45 -7.66
C ARG A 187 -19.30 15.64 -8.62
N LEU A 188 -18.25 16.00 -9.36
CA LEU A 188 -18.33 17.04 -10.36
C LEU A 188 -19.14 16.58 -11.58
N PRO A 189 -19.93 17.46 -12.21
CA PRO A 189 -20.71 17.11 -13.42
C PRO A 189 -19.84 16.76 -14.62
N ILE A 190 -18.63 17.32 -14.68
CA ILE A 190 -17.62 17.06 -15.70
C ILE A 190 -16.30 16.71 -15.00
N VAL A 191 -15.78 15.53 -15.30
CA VAL A 191 -14.51 15.02 -14.73
C VAL A 191 -13.45 14.99 -15.82
N PRO A 192 -12.33 15.71 -15.66
CA PRO A 192 -11.25 15.67 -16.63
C PRO A 192 -10.56 14.30 -16.62
N LEU A 193 -10.38 13.72 -17.80
CA LEU A 193 -9.49 12.57 -18.01
C LEU A 193 -8.11 13.07 -18.38
N LEU A 194 -7.09 12.44 -17.85
CA LEU A 194 -5.71 12.71 -18.23
C LEU A 194 -5.42 12.08 -19.60
N GLY A 195 -5.24 12.91 -20.62
CA GLY A 195 -5.16 12.45 -22.00
C GLY A 195 -6.48 11.84 -22.48
N SER A 196 -6.42 10.70 -23.16
CA SER A 196 -7.61 9.93 -23.59
C SER A 196 -8.26 9.11 -22.48
N GLY A 197 -7.60 8.96 -21.35
CA GLY A 197 -7.99 8.05 -20.27
C GLY A 197 -7.82 6.56 -20.58
N ARG A 198 -7.10 6.24 -21.68
CA ARG A 198 -6.86 4.85 -22.13
C ARG A 198 -5.59 4.24 -21.52
N ASN A 199 -4.71 5.07 -20.97
CA ASN A 199 -3.51 4.61 -20.29
C ASN A 199 -3.87 3.67 -19.12
N THR A 200 -3.05 2.65 -18.94
CA THR A 200 -3.19 1.69 -17.84
C THR A 200 -2.52 2.24 -16.59
N ILE A 201 -3.28 2.31 -15.50
CA ILE A 201 -2.79 2.84 -14.24
C ILE A 201 -2.23 1.73 -13.35
N PRO A 202 -1.12 1.99 -12.62
CA PRO A 202 -0.45 1.01 -11.78
C PRO A 202 -1.16 0.83 -10.43
N VAL A 203 -2.34 0.20 -10.44
CA VAL A 203 -3.14 -0.03 -9.22
C VAL A 203 -3.54 -1.48 -9.06
N VAL A 204 -3.67 -1.90 -7.81
CA VAL A 204 -4.12 -3.24 -7.42
C VAL A 204 -5.16 -3.14 -6.31
N TYR A 205 -6.15 -4.02 -6.33
CA TYR A 205 -7.14 -4.09 -5.26
C TYR A 205 -6.53 -4.64 -3.97
N SER A 206 -6.84 -4.02 -2.83
CA SER A 206 -6.28 -4.40 -1.52
C SER A 206 -6.59 -5.84 -1.11
N GLY A 207 -7.75 -6.39 -1.48
CA GLY A 207 -8.07 -7.80 -1.27
C GLY A 207 -7.17 -8.74 -2.07
N ASN A 208 -6.75 -8.35 -3.29
CA ASN A 208 -5.78 -9.12 -4.07
C ASN A 208 -4.40 -9.10 -3.39
N VAL A 209 -3.96 -7.94 -2.90
CA VAL A 209 -2.68 -7.84 -2.15
C VAL A 209 -2.74 -8.65 -0.86
N ALA A 210 -3.86 -8.62 -0.14
CA ALA A 210 -4.05 -9.42 1.08
C ALA A 210 -3.92 -10.93 0.80
N ARG A 211 -4.53 -11.40 -0.29
CA ARG A 211 -4.37 -12.79 -0.76
C ARG A 211 -2.92 -13.12 -1.10
N ALA A 212 -2.21 -12.24 -1.82
CA ALA A 212 -0.80 -12.43 -2.13
C ALA A 212 0.05 -12.51 -0.84
N LEU A 213 -0.18 -11.63 0.13
CA LEU A 213 0.51 -11.65 1.42
C LEU A 213 0.28 -12.96 2.17
N ARG A 214 -0.94 -13.52 2.15
CA ARG A 214 -1.22 -14.82 2.76
C ARG A 214 -0.45 -15.95 2.08
N LEU A 215 -0.41 -15.99 0.75
CA LEU A 215 0.37 -16.99 0.01
C LEU A 215 1.87 -16.89 0.33
N VAL A 216 2.41 -15.68 0.44
CA VAL A 216 3.81 -15.46 0.84
C VAL A 216 4.06 -15.93 2.27
N LEU A 217 3.14 -15.66 3.21
CA LEU A 217 3.23 -16.17 4.59
C LEU A 217 3.24 -17.70 4.62
N GLU A 218 2.36 -18.34 3.86
CA GLU A 218 2.26 -19.80 3.79
C GLU A 218 3.48 -20.46 3.13
N SER A 219 4.15 -19.75 2.20
CA SER A 219 5.36 -20.25 1.56
C SER A 219 6.59 -20.24 2.46
N ALA A 220 6.62 -19.32 3.44
CA ALA A 220 7.72 -19.10 4.39
C ALA A 220 9.12 -19.03 3.74
N ARG A 221 9.23 -18.48 2.51
CA ARG A 221 10.49 -18.37 1.78
C ARG A 221 11.20 -17.07 2.13
N GLY A 222 12.22 -17.14 2.99
CA GLY A 222 13.12 -16.01 3.27
C GLY A 222 13.93 -15.58 2.07
N GLY A 223 14.61 -14.43 2.15
CA GLY A 223 15.48 -13.90 1.09
C GLY A 223 14.76 -13.46 -0.19
N THR A 224 13.44 -13.59 -0.27
CA THR A 224 12.70 -13.42 -1.52
C THR A 224 11.97 -12.08 -1.57
N THR A 225 11.83 -11.54 -2.78
CA THR A 225 11.01 -10.36 -3.06
C THR A 225 9.91 -10.71 -4.04
N TYR A 226 8.70 -10.20 -3.82
CA TYR A 226 7.54 -10.39 -4.69
C TYR A 226 6.91 -9.04 -5.02
N ASP A 227 6.74 -8.76 -6.30
CA ASP A 227 5.95 -7.63 -6.77
C ASP A 227 4.46 -8.02 -6.87
N VAL A 228 3.56 -7.16 -6.40
CA VAL A 228 2.13 -7.31 -6.60
C VAL A 228 1.65 -6.18 -7.49
N GLY A 229 1.66 -6.45 -8.78
CA GLY A 229 1.51 -5.44 -9.82
C GLY A 229 0.33 -5.68 -10.75
N PHE A 230 0.63 -5.64 -12.03
CA PHE A 230 -0.31 -5.53 -13.12
C PHE A 230 -0.77 -6.89 -13.66
N ASP A 231 -1.57 -7.59 -12.89
CA ASP A 231 -2.12 -8.87 -13.34
C ASP A 231 -3.43 -8.71 -14.12
N LEU A 232 -4.13 -7.59 -13.90
CA LEU A 232 -5.39 -7.25 -14.56
C LEU A 232 -5.31 -5.80 -15.08
N PRO A 233 -5.23 -5.59 -16.40
CA PRO A 233 -5.17 -4.24 -16.99
C PRO A 233 -6.38 -3.39 -16.60
N LEU A 234 -6.13 -2.16 -16.11
CA LEU A 234 -7.16 -1.21 -15.76
C LEU A 234 -6.85 0.15 -16.39
N SER A 235 -7.72 0.62 -17.31
CA SER A 235 -7.58 1.97 -17.82
C SER A 235 -8.05 3.01 -16.81
N GLN A 236 -7.48 4.22 -16.88
CA GLN A 236 -7.92 5.36 -16.07
C GLN A 236 -9.42 5.61 -16.18
N ARG A 237 -9.96 5.57 -17.41
CA ARG A 237 -11.40 5.75 -17.66
C ARG A 237 -12.22 4.68 -16.97
N ALA A 238 -11.88 3.39 -17.15
CA ALA A 238 -12.62 2.30 -16.54
C ALA A 238 -12.60 2.39 -15.00
N MET A 239 -11.45 2.74 -14.41
CA MET A 239 -11.37 2.97 -12.96
C MET A 239 -12.37 4.03 -12.47
N LEU A 240 -12.42 5.18 -13.17
CA LEU A 240 -13.30 6.27 -12.77
C LEU A 240 -14.77 5.96 -13.01
N GLU A 241 -15.10 5.26 -14.11
CA GLU A 241 -16.46 4.82 -14.44
C GLU A 241 -17.00 3.81 -13.42
N ASP A 242 -16.21 2.78 -13.10
CA ASP A 242 -16.62 1.74 -12.16
C ASP A 242 -16.74 2.27 -10.72
N LEU A 243 -15.80 3.13 -10.30
CA LEU A 243 -15.88 3.78 -8.99
C LEU A 243 -17.09 4.74 -8.92
N ALA A 244 -17.35 5.52 -9.97
CA ALA A 244 -18.52 6.39 -10.05
C ALA A 244 -19.82 5.58 -10.00
N SER A 245 -19.88 4.44 -10.68
CA SER A 245 -21.03 3.51 -10.61
C SER A 245 -21.30 3.06 -9.18
N GLY A 246 -20.24 2.68 -8.43
CA GLY A 246 -20.35 2.33 -7.02
C GLY A 246 -20.84 3.48 -6.14
N LEU A 247 -20.51 4.73 -6.48
CA LEU A 247 -21.00 5.95 -5.81
C LEU A 247 -22.43 6.34 -6.23
N GLY A 248 -23.06 5.60 -7.16
CA GLY A 248 -24.37 5.99 -7.75
C GLY A 248 -24.27 7.25 -8.60
N LYS A 249 -23.11 7.56 -9.20
CA LYS A 249 -22.85 8.76 -10.00
C LYS A 249 -22.61 8.38 -11.46
N ARG A 250 -22.92 9.33 -12.38
CA ARG A 250 -22.68 9.21 -13.82
C ARG A 250 -22.09 10.52 -14.35
N PRO A 251 -20.85 10.85 -13.99
CA PRO A 251 -20.21 12.07 -14.46
C PRO A 251 -19.95 12.00 -15.97
N ARG A 252 -19.86 13.16 -16.62
CA ARG A 252 -19.37 13.26 -17.98
C ARG A 252 -17.85 13.36 -17.95
N PHE A 253 -17.18 12.54 -18.74
CA PHE A 253 -15.72 12.57 -18.84
C PHE A 253 -15.28 13.42 -20.02
N LEU A 254 -14.36 14.35 -19.77
CA LEU A 254 -13.76 15.21 -20.78
C LEU A 254 -12.27 14.86 -20.93
N ALA A 255 -11.87 14.41 -22.11
CA ALA A 255 -10.46 14.20 -22.42
C ALA A 255 -9.71 15.53 -22.38
N THR A 256 -8.66 15.61 -21.56
CA THR A 256 -7.88 16.83 -21.37
C THR A 256 -6.44 16.56 -21.78
N PRO A 257 -5.83 17.37 -22.67
CA PRO A 257 -4.45 17.19 -23.08
C PRO A 257 -3.49 17.15 -21.88
N ALA A 258 -2.58 16.17 -21.87
CA ALA A 258 -1.62 15.97 -20.76
C ALA A 258 -0.80 17.23 -20.45
N SER A 259 -0.49 18.05 -21.47
CA SER A 259 0.22 19.32 -21.30
C SER A 259 -0.55 20.35 -20.47
N LEU A 260 -1.88 20.44 -20.68
CA LEU A 260 -2.73 21.33 -19.88
C LEU A 260 -2.83 20.88 -18.43
N ILE A 261 -2.93 19.55 -18.22
CA ILE A 261 -3.00 18.98 -16.88
C ILE A 261 -1.69 19.20 -16.12
N ARG A 262 -0.53 18.92 -16.75
CA ARG A 262 0.78 19.18 -16.13
C ARG A 262 0.95 20.64 -15.74
N ARG A 263 0.55 21.58 -16.63
CA ARG A 263 0.58 23.02 -16.31
C ARG A 263 -0.37 23.39 -15.18
N GLY A 264 -1.59 22.90 -15.23
CA GLY A 264 -2.59 23.13 -14.19
C GLY A 264 -2.17 22.54 -12.83
N ALA A 265 -1.65 21.32 -12.82
CA ALA A 265 -1.14 20.65 -11.63
C ALA A 265 0.04 21.43 -11.00
N TRP A 266 0.97 21.91 -11.83
CA TRP A 266 2.10 22.73 -11.37
C TRP A 266 1.65 24.06 -10.74
N VAL A 267 0.65 24.73 -11.34
CA VAL A 267 0.04 25.95 -10.78
C VAL A 267 -0.65 25.64 -9.46
N LEU A 268 -1.44 24.56 -9.40
CA LEU A 268 -2.19 24.15 -8.22
C LEU A 268 -1.26 23.74 -7.06
N ASP A 269 -0.13 23.08 -7.33
CA ASP A 269 0.86 22.76 -6.30
C ASP A 269 1.48 24.03 -5.70
N ARG A 270 1.67 25.09 -6.53
CA ARG A 270 2.19 26.38 -6.05
C ARG A 270 1.15 27.22 -5.29
N VAL A 271 -0.09 27.23 -5.75
CA VAL A 271 -1.18 27.95 -5.10
C VAL A 271 -1.73 27.16 -3.91
N GLY A 272 -1.75 25.84 -4.02
CA GLY A 272 -2.23 24.91 -2.96
C GLY A 272 -1.40 24.96 -1.69
N ALA A 273 -0.14 25.41 -1.76
CA ALA A 273 0.68 25.67 -0.58
C ALA A 273 0.08 26.75 0.34
N PHE A 274 -0.83 27.57 -0.17
CA PHE A 274 -1.54 28.63 0.55
C PHE A 274 -2.99 28.28 0.93
N ILE A 275 -3.49 27.06 0.55
CA ILE A 275 -4.86 26.63 0.84
C ILE A 275 -4.85 25.63 2.00
N PRO A 276 -5.43 25.94 3.17
CA PRO A 276 -5.52 25.01 4.29
C PRO A 276 -6.29 23.73 3.87
N GLY A 277 -5.72 22.55 4.14
CA GLY A 277 -6.35 21.25 3.88
C GLY A 277 -6.00 20.59 2.53
N VAL A 278 -5.32 21.27 1.61
CA VAL A 278 -4.84 20.69 0.33
C VAL A 278 -3.36 20.27 0.42
N GLU A 279 -2.76 20.46 1.56
CA GLU A 279 -1.32 20.35 1.81
C GLU A 279 -0.71 18.95 1.64
N HIS A 280 -1.50 17.90 1.37
CA HIS A 280 -1.06 16.52 1.59
C HIS A 280 -0.81 15.70 0.32
N LEU A 281 -1.24 16.15 -0.84
CA LEU A 281 -0.96 15.47 -2.12
C LEU A 281 -0.40 16.49 -3.13
N SER A 282 0.80 16.22 -3.65
CA SER A 282 1.26 16.91 -4.85
C SER A 282 0.36 16.50 -6.02
N ILE A 283 -0.39 17.47 -6.56
CA ILE A 283 -1.31 17.25 -7.69
C ILE A 283 -0.50 16.84 -8.93
N SER A 284 0.71 17.40 -9.07
CA SER A 284 1.64 17.00 -10.12
C SER A 284 2.02 15.52 -10.04
N ARG A 285 2.25 14.97 -8.84
CA ARG A 285 2.54 13.54 -8.66
C ARG A 285 1.35 12.65 -9.00
N VAL A 286 0.15 13.04 -8.59
CA VAL A 286 -1.08 12.33 -8.96
C VAL A 286 -1.26 12.33 -10.47
N ALA A 287 -0.98 13.46 -11.12
CA ALA A 287 -1.05 13.58 -12.57
C ALA A 287 0.01 12.72 -13.27
N GLU A 288 1.25 12.70 -12.79
CA GLU A 288 2.32 11.86 -13.34
C GLU A 288 2.02 10.37 -13.14
N PHE A 289 1.60 9.96 -11.95
CA PHE A 289 1.19 8.59 -11.66
C PHE A 289 0.03 8.14 -12.58
N ALA A 290 -0.96 9.00 -12.77
CA ALA A 290 -2.11 8.70 -13.60
C ALA A 290 -1.82 8.78 -15.11
N LEU A 291 -0.71 9.41 -15.53
CA LEU A 291 -0.24 9.45 -16.93
C LEU A 291 0.77 8.34 -17.24
N ALA A 292 1.37 7.74 -16.23
CA ALA A 292 2.31 6.65 -16.41
C ALA A 292 1.60 5.39 -16.93
N GLU A 293 2.26 4.67 -17.81
CA GLU A 293 1.88 3.29 -18.08
C GLU A 293 2.46 2.39 -16.99
N ASN A 294 1.72 1.35 -16.63
CA ASN A 294 2.17 0.46 -15.57
C ASN A 294 3.20 -0.55 -16.09
N PRO A 295 4.44 -0.52 -15.62
CA PRO A 295 5.47 -1.47 -16.02
C PRO A 295 5.55 -2.71 -15.12
N TYR A 296 4.79 -2.75 -14.01
CA TYR A 296 4.94 -3.76 -12.95
C TYR A 296 4.14 -5.02 -13.23
N VAL A 297 4.75 -6.19 -13.04
CA VAL A 297 4.12 -7.50 -13.18
C VAL A 297 4.41 -8.39 -11.97
N SER A 298 3.46 -9.24 -11.59
CA SER A 298 3.61 -10.20 -10.47
C SER A 298 4.24 -11.51 -10.97
N LYS A 299 5.44 -11.42 -11.59
CA LYS A 299 6.04 -12.58 -12.26
C LYS A 299 6.36 -13.70 -11.27
N ARG A 300 7.13 -13.39 -10.26
CA ARG A 300 7.60 -14.37 -9.27
C ARG A 300 6.45 -14.96 -8.45
N LEU A 301 5.47 -14.16 -8.06
CA LEU A 301 4.25 -14.64 -7.40
C LEU A 301 3.52 -15.69 -8.22
N ARG A 302 3.38 -15.48 -9.54
CA ARG A 302 2.71 -16.44 -10.43
C ARG A 302 3.51 -17.73 -10.58
N GLU A 303 4.80 -17.62 -10.86
CA GLU A 303 5.67 -18.75 -11.15
C GLU A 303 5.91 -19.63 -9.91
N GLU A 304 6.08 -19.03 -8.74
CA GLU A 304 6.46 -19.75 -7.53
C GLU A 304 5.30 -20.09 -6.60
N LEU A 305 4.25 -19.27 -6.56
CA LEU A 305 3.15 -19.40 -5.60
C LEU A 305 1.78 -19.61 -6.28
N GLY A 306 1.74 -19.78 -7.61
CA GLY A 306 0.50 -19.99 -8.33
C GLY A 306 -0.49 -18.83 -8.20
N TRP A 307 0.04 -17.59 -8.12
CA TRP A 307 -0.77 -16.41 -7.96
C TRP A 307 -1.73 -16.18 -9.13
N ASP A 308 -3.00 -16.02 -8.80
CA ASP A 308 -4.04 -15.50 -9.69
C ASP A 308 -4.93 -14.55 -8.87
N PRO A 309 -5.14 -13.28 -9.32
CA PRO A 309 -5.92 -12.31 -8.56
C PRO A 309 -7.40 -12.71 -8.52
N PRO A 310 -7.96 -13.01 -7.33
CA PRO A 310 -9.33 -13.52 -7.21
C PRO A 310 -10.39 -12.45 -7.50
N TYR A 311 -10.07 -11.17 -7.34
CA TYR A 311 -11.02 -10.08 -7.50
C TYR A 311 -10.75 -9.29 -8.78
N ARG A 312 -11.76 -9.14 -9.64
CA ARG A 312 -11.69 -8.27 -10.82
C ARG A 312 -11.85 -6.81 -10.42
N HIS A 313 -11.18 -5.91 -11.14
CA HIS A 313 -11.19 -4.46 -10.86
C HIS A 313 -12.60 -3.88 -10.81
N LYS A 314 -13.46 -4.22 -11.77
CA LYS A 314 -14.82 -3.71 -11.85
C LYS A 314 -15.60 -3.93 -10.55
N ASP A 315 -15.64 -5.17 -10.06
CA ASP A 315 -16.40 -5.50 -8.86
C ASP A 315 -15.79 -4.85 -7.61
N ALA A 316 -14.47 -4.83 -7.53
CA ALA A 316 -13.73 -4.20 -6.44
C ALA A 316 -13.94 -2.67 -6.39
N LEU A 317 -13.95 -2.00 -7.54
CA LEU A 317 -14.17 -0.55 -7.64
C LEU A 317 -15.61 -0.19 -7.30
N ILE A 318 -16.59 -0.97 -7.77
CA ILE A 318 -18.00 -0.78 -7.41
C ILE A 318 -18.18 -0.92 -5.88
N ARG A 319 -17.62 -1.98 -5.27
CA ARG A 319 -17.67 -2.18 -3.80
C ARG A 319 -16.98 -1.04 -3.05
N THR A 320 -15.83 -0.57 -3.54
CA THR A 320 -15.12 0.58 -2.96
C THR A 320 -16.01 1.83 -2.99
N GLY A 321 -16.67 2.11 -4.12
CA GLY A 321 -17.60 3.23 -4.25
C GLY A 321 -18.81 3.12 -3.32
N GLN A 322 -19.41 1.94 -3.21
CA GLN A 322 -20.51 1.67 -2.29
C GLN A 322 -20.11 1.85 -0.82
N TRP A 323 -18.88 1.41 -0.48
CA TRP A 323 -18.35 1.62 0.87
C TRP A 323 -18.19 3.12 1.17
N LEU A 324 -17.61 3.88 0.24
CA LEU A 324 -17.48 5.34 0.38
C LEU A 324 -18.82 6.04 0.57
N THR A 325 -19.87 5.62 -0.16
CA THR A 325 -21.22 6.21 0.00
C THR A 325 -21.79 6.04 1.41
N LYS A 326 -21.45 4.95 2.09
CA LYS A 326 -21.94 4.65 3.45
C LYS A 326 -21.13 5.33 4.56
N HIS A 327 -19.90 5.78 4.25
CA HIS A 327 -18.96 6.26 5.26
C HIS A 327 -18.50 7.71 5.02
N THR A 328 -19.06 8.41 4.03
CA THR A 328 -18.85 9.84 3.72
C THR A 328 -20.16 10.59 3.57
#